data_bd8b333ccfc7812aa580c27f540654b9
#
_entry.id   bd8b333ccfc7812aa580c27f540654b9
#
_cell.length_a   1.000
_cell.length_b   1.000
_cell.length_c   1.000
_cell.angle_alpha   90.00
_cell.angle_beta   90.00
_cell.angle_gamma   90.00
#
_symmetry.space_group_name_H-M   'P 1'
#
loop_
_entity.id
_entity.type
_entity.pdbx_description
1 polymer ?
#
loop_
_entity_poly.entity_id
_entity_poly.type
_entity_poly.pdbx_seq_one_letter_code
_entity_poly.pdbx_strand_id
1 'polypeptide(L)'
;ENAPVAVNPNHAIALLKDQQYGEADEIMSYVPKTDNTRLLHAVNGAFNGRYEDNYSVIAATSKRNNLLMLLAMKRNSEALKLSRELPDDEALTHYLRAVCLNRAEDAVGAYDELKRAFEMDPSLKNIAHVDGDVNDLLVEKHNKEGLQ
;
A
#
# COMPACT_ATOMS: atom_id res chain seq x y z
N GLU A 1 10.25 22.04 30.51
CA GLU A 1 10.07 21.88 30.24
C GLU A 1 9.33 22.07 29.60
N ASN A 2 9.39 22.27 29.01
CA ASN A 2 8.47 22.67 28.18
C ASN A 2 8.25 21.82 27.12
N ALA A 3 7.50 20.83 27.34
CA ALA A 3 6.97 20.09 26.27
C ALA A 3 6.42 21.07 25.29
N PRO A 4 6.79 20.91 24.05
CA PRO A 4 6.17 21.70 23.04
C PRO A 4 4.71 21.49 23.17
N VAL A 5 4.14 22.53 23.46
CA VAL A 5 2.79 22.57 23.64
C VAL A 5 2.15 22.26 22.39
N ALA A 6 1.65 21.70 21.86
CA ALA A 6 0.89 21.64 20.65
C ALA A 6 1.72 21.39 19.46
N VAL A 7 2.37 20.24 19.42
CA VAL A 7 2.95 19.80 18.16
C VAL A 7 1.78 19.56 17.22
N ASN A 8 1.74 20.33 16.16
CA ASN A 8 0.68 20.25 15.18
C ASN A 8 0.83 18.95 14.39
N PRO A 9 -0.16 18.06 14.41
CA PRO A 9 -0.07 16.81 13.66
C PRO A 9 0.06 17.03 12.14
N ASN A 10 -0.29 18.20 11.64
CA ASN A 10 -0.12 18.51 10.22
C ASN A 10 1.34 18.47 9.78
N HIS A 11 2.26 18.80 10.68
CA HIS A 11 3.69 18.69 10.37
C HIS A 11 4.09 17.24 10.14
N ALA A 12 3.59 16.33 10.96
CA ALA A 12 3.85 14.91 10.78
C ALA A 12 3.23 14.40 9.47
N ILE A 13 2.03 14.87 9.13
CA ILE A 13 1.36 14.50 7.88
C ILE A 13 2.21 14.93 6.68
N ALA A 14 2.74 16.15 6.71
CA ALA A 14 3.60 16.62 5.62
C ALA A 14 4.86 15.78 5.49
N LEU A 15 5.47 15.39 6.60
CA LEU A 15 6.66 14.53 6.58
C LEU A 15 6.33 13.14 6.03
N LEU A 16 5.17 12.58 6.37
CA LEU A 16 4.76 11.27 5.83
C LEU A 16 4.55 11.34 4.33
N LYS A 17 3.92 12.41 3.83
CA LYS A 17 3.71 12.61 2.40
C LYS A 17 5.04 12.77 1.65
N ASP A 18 6.03 13.35 2.30
CA ASP A 18 7.36 13.54 1.73
C ASP A 18 8.27 12.35 1.99
N GLN A 19 7.73 11.25 2.49
CA GLN A 19 8.44 10.00 2.76
C GLN A 19 9.57 10.14 3.79
N GLN A 20 9.49 11.14 4.64
CA GLN A 20 10.44 11.33 5.74
C GLN A 20 9.90 10.66 7.00
N TYR A 21 9.89 9.32 6.97
CA TYR A 21 9.18 8.53 7.99
C TYR A 21 9.83 8.62 9.36
N GLY A 22 11.17 8.64 9.43
CA GLY A 22 11.86 8.75 10.71
C GLY A 22 11.61 10.07 11.40
N GLU A 23 11.61 11.17 10.63
CA GLU A 23 11.31 12.48 11.19
C GLU A 23 9.85 12.58 11.60
N ALA A 24 8.94 11.99 10.82
CA ALA A 24 7.53 11.95 11.17
C ALA A 24 7.32 11.20 12.49
N ASP A 25 8.04 10.08 12.68
CA ASP A 25 7.93 9.29 13.90
C ASP A 25 8.38 10.09 15.11
N GLU A 26 9.46 10.85 14.96
CA GLU A 26 9.95 11.71 16.04
C GLU A 26 8.90 12.75 16.42
N ILE A 27 8.33 13.42 15.43
CA ILE A 27 7.29 14.42 15.67
C ILE A 27 6.05 13.78 16.32
N MET A 28 5.65 12.61 15.84
CA MET A 28 4.47 11.93 16.38
C MET A 28 4.64 11.52 17.84
N SER A 29 5.87 11.36 18.31
CA SER A 29 6.10 11.05 19.74
C SER A 29 5.64 12.18 20.64
N TYR A 30 5.50 13.39 20.11
CA TYR A 30 5.01 14.56 20.85
C TYR A 30 3.52 14.84 20.63
N VAL A 31 2.88 14.13 19.68
CA VAL A 31 1.45 14.30 19.41
C VAL A 31 0.65 13.43 20.37
N PRO A 32 -0.28 14.02 21.16
CA PRO A 32 -1.09 13.23 22.09
C PRO A 32 -1.90 12.15 21.36
N LYS A 33 -2.02 11.01 22.01
CA LYS A 33 -2.85 9.92 21.49
C LYS A 33 -4.29 10.14 21.94
N THR A 34 -5.11 10.59 21.01
CA THR A 34 -6.52 10.85 21.23
C THR A 34 -7.32 10.14 20.15
N ASP A 35 -8.64 10.15 20.27
CA ASP A 35 -9.50 9.57 19.23
C ASP A 35 -9.25 10.25 17.89
N ASN A 36 -9.00 11.56 17.89
CA ASN A 36 -8.76 12.30 16.65
C ASN A 36 -7.41 12.01 16.01
N THR A 37 -6.42 11.58 16.79
CA THR A 37 -5.08 11.30 16.27
C THR A 37 -4.78 9.81 16.19
N ARG A 38 -5.72 8.95 16.55
CA ARG A 38 -5.51 7.52 16.60
C ARG A 38 -5.08 6.93 15.26
N LEU A 39 -5.80 7.30 14.21
CA LEU A 39 -5.48 6.80 12.87
C LEU A 39 -4.12 7.32 12.40
N LEU A 40 -3.82 8.59 12.68
CA LEU A 40 -2.53 9.15 12.28
C LEU A 40 -1.37 8.43 12.98
N HIS A 41 -1.51 8.12 14.27
CA HIS A 41 -0.50 7.34 14.99
C HIS A 41 -0.33 5.95 14.36
N ALA A 42 -1.44 5.32 13.98
CA ALA A 42 -1.40 4.00 13.36
C ALA A 42 -0.70 4.03 12.00
N VAL A 43 -1.06 5.01 11.17
CA VAL A 43 -0.45 5.17 9.84
C VAL A 43 1.05 5.47 9.97
N ASN A 44 1.41 6.36 10.90
CA ASN A 44 2.82 6.66 11.16
C ASN A 44 3.57 5.40 11.59
N GLY A 45 3.00 4.62 12.50
CA GLY A 45 3.60 3.38 12.95
C GLY A 45 3.83 2.40 11.80
N ALA A 46 2.84 2.27 10.92
CA ALA A 46 2.93 1.36 9.79
C ALA A 46 4.03 1.80 8.81
N PHE A 47 4.12 3.09 8.49
CA PHE A 47 5.18 3.60 7.62
C PHE A 47 6.56 3.42 8.23
N ASN A 48 6.65 3.27 9.55
CA ASN A 48 7.90 3.01 10.25
C ASN A 48 8.09 1.52 10.57
N GLY A 49 7.33 0.66 9.92
CA GLY A 49 7.53 -0.79 10.00
C GLY A 49 6.80 -1.50 11.13
N ARG A 50 6.02 -0.78 11.93
CA ARG A 50 5.28 -1.37 13.05
C ARG A 50 3.89 -1.81 12.57
N TYR A 51 3.85 -2.85 11.75
CA TYR A 51 2.62 -3.28 11.10
C TYR A 51 1.66 -3.98 12.06
N GLU A 52 2.14 -4.95 12.82
CA GLU A 52 1.27 -5.77 13.67
C GLU A 52 0.52 -4.94 14.71
N ASP A 53 1.21 -4.00 15.33
CA ASP A 53 0.62 -3.17 16.36
C ASP A 53 -0.45 -2.23 15.83
N ASN A 54 -0.41 -1.93 14.54
CA ASN A 54 -1.28 -0.91 13.94
C ASN A 54 -2.27 -1.48 12.93
N TYR A 55 -2.22 -2.79 12.72
CA TYR A 55 -3.04 -3.43 11.72
C TYR A 55 -4.53 -3.20 11.93
N SER A 56 -5.03 -3.46 13.14
CA SER A 56 -6.47 -3.42 13.38
C SER A 56 -7.07 -2.03 13.14
N VAL A 57 -6.35 -0.99 13.51
CA VAL A 57 -6.81 0.39 13.32
C VAL A 57 -6.91 0.73 11.83
N ILE A 58 -5.87 0.39 11.06
CA ILE A 58 -5.83 0.71 9.64
C ILE A 58 -6.79 -0.16 8.84
N ALA A 59 -6.83 -1.46 9.15
CA ALA A 59 -7.69 -2.41 8.45
C ALA A 59 -9.17 -2.06 8.59
N ALA A 60 -9.55 -1.46 9.71
CA ALA A 60 -10.94 -1.08 9.97
C ALA A 60 -11.41 0.09 9.09
N THR A 61 -10.49 0.84 8.48
CA THR A 61 -10.86 2.02 7.69
C THR A 61 -11.46 1.66 6.33
N SER A 62 -10.95 0.61 5.68
CA SER A 62 -11.51 0.12 4.41
C SER A 62 -10.90 -1.23 4.07
N LYS A 63 -11.59 -1.97 3.19
CA LYS A 63 -11.04 -3.24 2.69
C LYS A 63 -9.74 -3.03 1.95
N ARG A 64 -9.62 -1.94 1.21
CA ARG A 64 -8.37 -1.62 0.51
C ARG A 64 -7.21 -1.43 1.49
N ASN A 65 -7.43 -0.66 2.55
CA ASN A 65 -6.38 -0.43 3.53
C ASN A 65 -6.04 -1.71 4.30
N ASN A 66 -7.03 -2.55 4.57
CA ASN A 66 -6.80 -3.87 5.12
C ASN A 66 -5.88 -4.69 4.19
N LEU A 67 -6.21 -4.70 2.89
CA LEU A 67 -5.41 -5.41 1.90
C LEU A 67 -3.97 -4.90 1.85
N LEU A 68 -3.79 -3.58 1.85
CA LEU A 68 -2.44 -3.00 1.83
C LEU A 68 -1.64 -3.42 3.05
N MET A 69 -2.26 -3.48 4.22
CA MET A 69 -1.58 -3.94 5.43
C MET A 69 -1.21 -5.42 5.34
N LEU A 70 -2.11 -6.26 4.83
CA LEU A 70 -1.83 -7.69 4.67
C LEU A 70 -0.66 -7.90 3.72
N LEU A 71 -0.58 -7.12 2.64
CA LEU A 71 0.54 -7.20 1.70
C LEU A 71 1.85 -6.76 2.36
N ALA A 72 1.81 -5.69 3.14
CA ALA A 72 2.99 -5.20 3.85
C ALA A 72 3.51 -6.23 4.86
N MET A 73 2.61 -6.96 5.51
CA MET A 73 2.96 -7.99 6.47
C MET A 73 3.24 -9.34 5.81
N LYS A 74 3.17 -9.40 4.48
CA LYS A 74 3.40 -10.61 3.69
C LYS A 74 2.43 -11.75 4.02
N ARG A 75 1.23 -11.40 4.44
CA ARG A 75 0.14 -12.35 4.67
C ARG A 75 -0.58 -12.56 3.34
N ASN A 76 0.12 -13.21 2.43
CA ASN A 76 -0.26 -13.23 1.01
C ASN A 76 -1.54 -14.01 0.71
N SER A 77 -1.79 -15.10 1.43
CA SER A 77 -3.02 -15.89 1.23
C SER A 77 -4.26 -15.11 1.63
N GLU A 78 -4.18 -14.43 2.78
CA GLU A 78 -5.28 -13.59 3.26
C GLU A 78 -5.49 -12.39 2.32
N ALA A 79 -4.40 -11.82 1.84
CA ALA A 79 -4.44 -10.69 0.91
C ALA A 79 -5.15 -11.09 -0.39
N LEU A 80 -4.79 -12.23 -0.96
CA LEU A 80 -5.40 -12.71 -2.18
C LEU A 80 -6.91 -12.91 -2.01
N LYS A 81 -7.31 -13.53 -0.91
CA LYS A 81 -8.72 -13.75 -0.63
C LYS A 81 -9.48 -12.44 -0.52
N LEU A 82 -8.92 -11.48 0.23
CA LEU A 82 -9.56 -10.17 0.41
C LEU A 82 -9.62 -9.38 -0.88
N SER A 83 -8.61 -9.52 -1.75
CA SER A 83 -8.57 -8.78 -3.01
C SER A 83 -9.78 -9.07 -3.90
N ARG A 84 -10.35 -10.26 -3.77
CA ARG A 84 -11.51 -10.66 -4.55
C ARG A 84 -12.80 -9.97 -4.09
N GLU A 85 -12.78 -9.38 -2.90
CA GLU A 85 -13.92 -8.65 -2.35
C GLU A 85 -13.92 -7.16 -2.70
N LEU A 86 -12.87 -6.67 -3.35
CA LEU A 86 -12.79 -5.27 -3.74
C LEU A 86 -13.65 -5.02 -4.97
N PRO A 87 -14.12 -3.76 -5.17
CA PRO A 87 -14.99 -3.45 -6.32
C PRO A 87 -14.26 -3.58 -7.65
N ASP A 88 -14.91 -4.22 -8.62
CA ASP A 88 -14.33 -4.51 -9.93
C ASP A 88 -14.22 -3.28 -10.84
N ASP A 89 -14.88 -2.20 -10.48
CA ASP A 89 -14.92 -0.99 -11.30
C ASP A 89 -13.82 0.02 -10.99
N GLU A 90 -12.84 -0.37 -10.19
CA GLU A 90 -11.70 0.48 -9.84
C GLU A 90 -10.41 -0.10 -10.40
N ALA A 91 -9.63 0.75 -11.06
CA ALA A 91 -8.35 0.32 -11.63
C ALA A 91 -7.40 -0.23 -10.57
N LEU A 92 -7.36 0.41 -9.41
CA LEU A 92 -6.46 0.00 -8.33
C LEU A 92 -6.79 -1.40 -7.80
N THR A 93 -8.08 -1.79 -7.85
CA THR A 93 -8.48 -3.15 -7.47
C THR A 93 -7.76 -4.18 -8.33
N HIS A 94 -7.76 -3.97 -9.63
CA HIS A 94 -7.10 -4.92 -10.57
C HIS A 94 -5.59 -4.90 -10.38
N TYR A 95 -5.02 -3.74 -10.11
CA TYR A 95 -3.59 -3.63 -9.82
C TYR A 95 -3.23 -4.44 -8.56
N LEU A 96 -3.98 -4.28 -7.49
CA LEU A 96 -3.72 -4.99 -6.23
C LEU A 96 -3.95 -6.50 -6.38
N ARG A 97 -4.95 -6.90 -7.17
CA ARG A 97 -5.14 -8.32 -7.48
C ARG A 97 -3.94 -8.89 -8.23
N ALA A 98 -3.36 -8.10 -9.14
CA ALA A 98 -2.17 -8.53 -9.85
C ALA A 98 -1.00 -8.76 -8.88
N VAL A 99 -0.81 -7.88 -7.92
CA VAL A 99 0.22 -8.04 -6.89
C VAL A 99 -0.01 -9.36 -6.13
N CYS A 100 -1.25 -9.58 -5.69
CA CYS A 100 -1.58 -10.79 -4.92
C CYS A 100 -1.36 -12.06 -5.73
N LEU A 101 -1.79 -12.06 -6.99
CA LEU A 101 -1.64 -13.22 -7.86
C LEU A 101 -0.18 -13.50 -8.19
N ASN A 102 0.61 -12.46 -8.43
CA ASN A 102 2.03 -12.64 -8.72
C ASN A 102 2.78 -13.19 -7.51
N ARG A 103 2.44 -12.74 -6.31
CA ARG A 103 3.02 -13.31 -5.10
C ARG A 103 2.61 -14.77 -4.89
N ALA A 104 1.44 -15.16 -5.42
CA ALA A 104 0.96 -16.54 -5.38
C ALA A 104 1.51 -17.36 -6.55
N GLU A 105 2.44 -16.81 -7.32
CA GLU A 105 3.09 -17.47 -8.45
C GLU A 105 2.14 -17.78 -9.61
N ASP A 106 1.03 -17.04 -9.70
CA ASP A 106 0.13 -17.09 -10.84
C ASP A 106 0.43 -15.90 -11.76
N ALA A 107 1.50 -16.00 -12.54
CA ALA A 107 1.95 -14.92 -13.41
C ALA A 107 0.95 -14.60 -14.51
N VAL A 108 0.26 -15.60 -15.04
CA VAL A 108 -0.73 -15.41 -16.11
C VAL A 108 -1.92 -14.61 -15.59
N GLY A 109 -2.49 -15.03 -14.47
CA GLY A 109 -3.60 -14.31 -13.85
C GLY A 109 -3.21 -12.91 -13.43
N ALA A 110 -2.00 -12.78 -12.88
CA ALA A 110 -1.48 -11.47 -12.47
C ALA A 110 -1.36 -10.53 -13.67
N TYR A 111 -0.82 -11.00 -14.76
CA TYR A 111 -0.67 -10.17 -15.97
C TYR A 111 -2.03 -9.73 -16.52
N ASP A 112 -3.01 -10.63 -16.53
CA ASP A 112 -4.35 -10.29 -16.99
C ASP A 112 -4.99 -9.19 -16.15
N GLU A 113 -4.84 -9.25 -14.83
CA GLU A 113 -5.36 -8.22 -13.95
C GLU A 113 -4.61 -6.90 -14.14
N LEU A 114 -3.27 -6.97 -14.28
CA LEU A 114 -2.47 -5.77 -14.48
C LEU A 114 -2.86 -5.07 -15.78
N LYS A 115 -3.09 -5.85 -16.83
CA LYS A 115 -3.53 -5.32 -18.11
C LYS A 115 -4.88 -4.60 -18.00
N ARG A 116 -5.81 -5.15 -17.22
CA ARG A 116 -7.08 -4.49 -16.94
C ARG A 116 -6.88 -3.18 -16.21
N ALA A 117 -6.01 -3.16 -15.22
CA ALA A 117 -5.71 -1.94 -14.48
C ALA A 117 -5.21 -0.85 -15.43
N PHE A 118 -4.32 -1.19 -16.36
CA PHE A 118 -3.77 -0.24 -17.32
C PHE A 118 -4.82 0.25 -18.32
N GLU A 119 -5.77 -0.60 -18.68
CA GLU A 119 -6.87 -0.19 -19.57
C GLU A 119 -7.77 0.84 -18.89
N MET A 120 -7.97 0.70 -17.58
CA MET A 120 -8.81 1.62 -16.81
C MET A 120 -8.07 2.89 -16.42
N ASP A 121 -6.77 2.79 -16.12
CA ASP A 121 -5.93 3.92 -15.73
C ASP A 121 -4.51 3.73 -16.25
N PRO A 122 -4.21 4.26 -17.45
CA PRO A 122 -2.88 4.10 -18.04
C PRO A 122 -1.72 4.66 -17.20
N SER A 123 -1.99 5.60 -16.30
CA SER A 123 -0.93 6.16 -15.46
C SER A 123 -0.32 5.12 -14.51
N LEU A 124 -1.04 4.04 -14.24
CA LEU A 124 -0.52 2.97 -13.39
C LEU A 124 0.68 2.24 -14.00
N LYS A 125 0.88 2.36 -15.32
CA LYS A 125 2.06 1.78 -15.98
C LYS A 125 3.35 2.34 -15.40
N ASN A 126 3.38 3.63 -15.09
CA ASN A 126 4.57 4.26 -14.54
C ASN A 126 4.94 3.69 -13.17
N ILE A 127 3.92 3.43 -12.37
CA ILE A 127 4.12 2.82 -11.05
C ILE A 127 4.59 1.38 -11.21
N ALA A 128 3.95 0.63 -12.10
CA ALA A 128 4.25 -0.79 -12.30
C ALA A 128 5.68 -1.05 -12.74
N HIS A 129 6.26 -0.15 -13.54
CA HIS A 129 7.63 -0.33 -14.02
C HIS A 129 8.66 -0.32 -12.89
N VAL A 130 8.36 0.36 -11.79
CA VAL A 130 9.26 0.45 -10.65
C VAL A 130 8.78 -0.34 -9.43
N ASP A 131 7.65 -1.02 -9.55
CA ASP A 131 7.07 -1.80 -8.45
C ASP A 131 7.60 -3.23 -8.51
N GLY A 132 8.43 -3.61 -7.55
CA GLY A 132 9.04 -4.94 -7.50
C GLY A 132 8.05 -6.10 -7.45
N ASP A 133 6.80 -5.83 -7.08
CA ASP A 133 5.77 -6.90 -7.03
C ASP A 133 5.24 -7.27 -8.40
N VAL A 134 5.36 -6.41 -9.40
CA VAL A 134 4.76 -6.66 -10.71
C VAL A 134 5.67 -6.34 -11.90
N ASN A 135 6.79 -5.67 -11.68
CA ASN A 135 7.62 -5.22 -12.81
C ASN A 135 8.21 -6.37 -13.63
N ASP A 136 8.40 -7.52 -13.03
CA ASP A 136 8.89 -8.71 -13.74
C ASP A 136 7.89 -9.18 -14.81
N LEU A 137 6.60 -8.96 -14.57
CA LEU A 137 5.56 -9.32 -15.54
C LEU A 137 5.71 -8.51 -16.84
N LEU A 138 6.09 -7.24 -16.71
CA LEU A 138 6.25 -6.37 -17.87
C LEU A 138 7.48 -6.73 -18.68
N VAL A 139 8.58 -7.03 -18.01
CA VAL A 139 9.83 -7.41 -18.70
C VAL A 139 9.65 -8.73 -19.43
N GLU A 140 9.06 -9.72 -18.78
CA GLU A 140 8.84 -11.03 -19.38
C GLU A 140 7.93 -10.93 -20.60
N LYS A 141 6.85 -10.17 -20.51
CA LYS A 141 5.92 -9.98 -21.60
C LYS A 141 6.61 -9.27 -22.78
N HIS A 142 7.38 -8.24 -22.48
CA HIS A 142 8.11 -7.51 -23.50
C HIS A 142 9.09 -8.41 -24.25
N ASN A 143 9.81 -9.25 -23.52
CA ASN A 143 10.76 -10.19 -24.12
C ASN A 143 10.05 -11.19 -25.02
N LYS A 144 8.91 -11.71 -24.61
CA LYS A 144 8.13 -12.64 -25.44
C LYS A 144 7.65 -11.97 -26.73
N GLU A 145 7.18 -10.75 -26.63
CA GLU A 145 6.75 -10.00 -27.80
C GLU A 145 7.93 -9.65 -28.71
N GLY A 146 9.07 -9.34 -28.14
CA GLY A 146 10.28 -9.06 -28.88
C GLY A 146 10.83 -10.24 -29.65
N LEU A 147 10.52 -11.46 -29.23
CA LEU A 147 10.97 -12.69 -29.90
C LEU A 147 10.04 -13.11 -31.03
N GLN A 148 8.89 -12.48 -31.13
CA GLN A 148 7.95 -12.73 -32.22
C GLN A 148 8.21 -11.79 -33.37
#